data_c8cc01616bcc5d3066e3a8cbe3f85db7
#
_entry.id   c8cc01616bcc5d3066e3a8cbe3f85db7
#
_cell.length_a   1.000
_cell.length_b   1.000
_cell.length_c   1.000
_cell.angle_alpha   90.00
_cell.angle_beta   90.00
_cell.angle_gamma   90.00
#
_symmetry.space_group_name_H-M   'P 1'
#
loop_
_entity.id
_entity.type
_entity.pdbx_description
1 polymer ?
#
loop_
_entity_poly.entity_id
_entity_poly.type
_entity_poly.pdbx_seq_one_letter_code
_entity_poly.pdbx_strand_id
1 'polypeptide(L)'
;MLDSDSIDLILKDLKTHDFVFIALHGSFGEDGVIQSILSKNNIPFNGSNEESSRNCFNKSVTKDIVMNQGILSPKYYHTSSNICNDHIDFNSEKYIVKPNSQGSSVGFNVVDNFENLNDAIDIALDFDTSVLIEEFIDGREITVPILEDEPMPVIEIEPKSGIYDYKSKYTAGESRYICPAVLNDDKYLFVQDCALSIHKMLKCDVYSRVDFKFYENNFYFLEINTLPGMTETSLFPMAAKKHGFS
;
A
#
# COMPACT_ATOMS: atom_id res chain seq x y z
N MET A 1 7.84 -8.55 18.29
CA MET A 1 8.61 -9.44 17.39
C MET A 1 8.52 -10.84 17.97
N LEU A 2 8.19 -11.86 17.16
CA LEU A 2 8.20 -13.27 17.63
C LEU A 2 9.66 -13.66 17.92
N ASP A 3 9.89 -14.32 19.04
CA ASP A 3 11.21 -14.87 19.34
C ASP A 3 11.50 -16.14 18.53
N SER A 4 12.76 -16.60 18.53
CA SER A 4 13.19 -17.79 17.77
C SER A 4 12.41 -19.04 18.13
N ASP A 5 12.10 -19.20 19.41
CA ASP A 5 11.42 -20.41 19.92
C ASP A 5 9.96 -20.45 19.43
N SER A 6 9.30 -19.30 19.39
CA SER A 6 7.95 -19.16 18.82
C SER A 6 7.93 -19.44 17.32
N ILE A 7 8.94 -18.98 16.57
CA ILE A 7 9.08 -19.26 15.14
C ILE A 7 9.30 -20.75 14.89
N ASP A 8 10.18 -21.40 15.63
CA ASP A 8 10.47 -22.83 15.50
C ASP A 8 9.25 -23.71 15.80
N LEU A 9 8.44 -23.32 16.79
CA LEU A 9 7.20 -24.01 17.13
C LEU A 9 6.17 -23.91 15.99
N ILE A 10 5.99 -22.70 15.45
CA ILE A 10 5.11 -22.44 14.30
C ILE A 10 5.57 -23.26 13.08
N LEU A 11 6.87 -23.23 12.76
CA LEU A 11 7.43 -23.97 11.63
C LEU A 11 7.25 -25.48 11.74
N LYS A 12 7.33 -26.05 12.96
CA LYS A 12 7.11 -27.47 13.18
C LYS A 12 5.68 -27.86 12.81
N ASP A 13 4.71 -27.03 13.11
CA ASP A 13 3.31 -27.22 12.73
C ASP A 13 3.10 -27.01 11.23
N LEU A 14 3.58 -25.91 10.68
CA LEU A 14 3.43 -25.55 9.27
C LEU A 14 4.02 -26.59 8.31
N LYS A 15 5.10 -27.28 8.68
CA LYS A 15 5.70 -28.39 7.90
C LYS A 15 4.80 -29.62 7.74
N THR A 16 3.71 -29.69 8.48
CA THR A 16 2.70 -30.77 8.36
C THR A 16 1.62 -30.45 7.33
N HIS A 17 1.65 -29.24 6.73
CA HIS A 17 0.64 -28.75 5.78
C HIS A 17 1.24 -28.61 4.38
N ASP A 18 0.42 -28.85 3.36
CA ASP A 18 0.83 -28.76 1.94
C ASP A 18 0.95 -27.31 1.46
N PHE A 19 0.24 -26.38 2.11
CA PHE A 19 0.17 -24.96 1.71
C PHE A 19 -0.18 -24.06 2.90
N VAL A 20 0.39 -22.87 2.94
CA VAL A 20 0.12 -21.86 3.96
C VAL A 20 -0.57 -20.65 3.33
N PHE A 21 -1.76 -20.31 3.79
CA PHE A 21 -2.42 -19.06 3.45
C PHE A 21 -2.03 -17.98 4.46
N ILE A 22 -1.25 -16.98 4.02
CA ILE A 22 -0.84 -15.87 4.86
C ILE A 22 -1.99 -14.86 4.94
N ALA A 23 -2.60 -14.75 6.12
CA ALA A 23 -3.66 -13.79 6.44
C ALA A 23 -3.18 -12.76 7.48
N LEU A 24 -1.90 -12.44 7.46
CA LEU A 24 -1.26 -11.47 8.36
C LEU A 24 -1.16 -10.11 7.68
N HIS A 25 -1.25 -9.03 8.46
CA HIS A 25 -1.09 -7.67 7.99
C HIS A 25 0.01 -6.95 8.77
N GLY A 26 0.61 -5.93 8.12
CA GLY A 26 1.69 -5.14 8.70
C GLY A 26 3.01 -5.88 8.80
N SER A 27 3.85 -5.44 9.74
CA SER A 27 5.16 -6.05 10.01
C SER A 27 5.04 -7.55 10.27
N PHE A 28 6.03 -8.32 9.85
CA PHE A 28 6.09 -9.78 9.81
C PHE A 28 5.22 -10.42 8.70
N GLY A 29 4.02 -9.90 8.42
CA GLY A 29 3.12 -10.42 7.38
C GLY A 29 3.46 -9.92 5.98
N GLU A 30 3.67 -8.59 5.84
CA GLU A 30 3.80 -7.91 4.55
C GLU A 30 5.24 -7.50 4.21
N ASP A 31 6.18 -7.59 5.15
CA ASP A 31 7.55 -7.07 5.04
C ASP A 31 8.59 -8.08 4.47
N GLY A 32 8.14 -9.25 4.03
CA GLY A 32 8.99 -10.30 3.49
C GLY A 32 9.54 -11.29 4.54
N VAL A 33 9.35 -11.05 5.84
CA VAL A 33 9.91 -11.90 6.89
C VAL A 33 9.28 -13.29 6.89
N ILE A 34 7.96 -13.40 6.96
CA ILE A 34 7.27 -14.70 6.92
C ILE A 34 7.50 -15.41 5.58
N GLN A 35 7.52 -14.66 4.46
CA GLN A 35 7.79 -15.20 3.13
C GLN A 35 9.19 -15.83 3.06
N SER A 36 10.20 -15.16 3.64
CA SER A 36 11.56 -15.69 3.77
C SER A 36 11.61 -16.99 4.59
N ILE A 37 10.91 -17.02 5.72
CA ILE A 37 10.84 -18.18 6.60
C ILE A 37 10.21 -19.36 5.87
N LEU A 38 9.08 -19.17 5.21
CA LEU A 38 8.38 -20.22 4.48
C LEU A 38 9.21 -20.75 3.30
N SER A 39 9.79 -19.84 2.50
CA SER A 39 10.64 -20.19 1.34
C SER A 39 11.86 -21.02 1.77
N LYS A 40 12.58 -20.61 2.82
CA LYS A 40 13.74 -21.35 3.36
C LYS A 40 13.41 -22.74 3.85
N ASN A 41 12.16 -22.98 4.21
CA ASN A 41 11.66 -24.28 4.65
C ASN A 41 10.93 -25.06 3.56
N ASN A 42 10.91 -24.57 2.31
CA ASN A 42 10.20 -25.14 1.16
C ASN A 42 8.70 -25.35 1.42
N ILE A 43 8.06 -24.42 2.12
CA ILE A 43 6.63 -24.43 2.40
C ILE A 43 5.94 -23.51 1.39
N PRO A 44 5.06 -24.03 0.51
CA PRO A 44 4.31 -23.20 -0.43
C PRO A 44 3.35 -22.24 0.30
N PHE A 45 3.21 -21.03 -0.22
CA PHE A 45 2.33 -20.01 0.35
C PHE A 45 1.73 -19.12 -0.76
N ASN A 46 0.71 -18.33 -0.41
CA ASN A 46 0.07 -17.36 -1.29
C ASN A 46 0.84 -16.04 -1.35
N GLY A 47 0.70 -15.34 -2.49
CA GLY A 47 1.20 -13.98 -2.68
C GLY A 47 2.66 -13.91 -3.07
N SER A 48 3.21 -12.72 -2.98
CA SER A 48 4.54 -12.36 -3.47
C SER A 48 5.67 -12.93 -2.63
N ASN A 49 6.83 -13.12 -3.24
CA ASN A 49 8.04 -13.62 -2.56
C ASN A 49 8.64 -12.58 -1.56
N GLU A 50 9.70 -12.98 -0.86
CA GLU A 50 10.39 -12.15 0.14
C GLU A 50 10.83 -10.78 -0.40
N GLU A 51 11.51 -10.75 -1.57
CA GLU A 51 12.07 -9.53 -2.15
C GLU A 51 10.95 -8.55 -2.55
N SER A 52 9.96 -9.05 -3.25
CA SER A 52 8.80 -8.26 -3.68
C SER A 52 8.01 -7.71 -2.48
N SER A 53 7.70 -8.56 -1.50
CA SER A 53 6.98 -8.15 -0.29
C SER A 53 7.74 -7.07 0.47
N ARG A 54 9.05 -7.24 0.68
CA ARG A 54 9.90 -6.24 1.34
C ARG A 54 9.93 -4.91 0.59
N ASN A 55 10.13 -4.96 -0.73
CA ASN A 55 10.17 -3.75 -1.55
C ASN A 55 8.83 -3.02 -1.55
N CYS A 56 7.72 -3.75 -1.70
CA CYS A 56 6.37 -3.17 -1.71
C CYS A 56 5.97 -2.57 -0.36
N PHE A 57 6.44 -3.13 0.75
CA PHE A 57 6.18 -2.62 2.09
C PHE A 57 6.95 -1.32 2.38
N ASN A 58 8.10 -1.11 1.72
CA ASN A 58 8.92 0.08 1.82
C ASN A 58 8.50 1.12 0.77
N LYS A 59 7.76 2.15 1.20
CA LYS A 59 7.15 3.15 0.30
C LYS A 59 8.18 3.98 -0.48
N SER A 60 9.31 4.36 0.13
CA SER A 60 10.35 5.11 -0.59
C SER A 60 10.95 4.29 -1.72
N VAL A 61 11.24 3.02 -1.47
CA VAL A 61 11.79 2.10 -2.49
C VAL A 61 10.80 1.90 -3.64
N THR A 62 9.50 1.66 -3.34
CA THR A 62 8.49 1.51 -4.40
C THR A 62 8.33 2.76 -5.22
N LYS A 63 8.30 3.94 -4.58
CA LYS A 63 8.18 5.23 -5.27
C LYS A 63 9.38 5.48 -6.19
N ASP A 64 10.59 5.23 -5.73
CA ASP A 64 11.79 5.36 -6.55
C ASP A 64 11.74 4.47 -7.79
N ILE A 65 11.39 3.20 -7.62
CA ILE A 65 11.26 2.25 -8.74
C ILE A 65 10.21 2.73 -9.76
N VAL A 66 9.04 3.12 -9.28
CA VAL A 66 7.89 3.51 -10.10
C VAL A 66 8.14 4.84 -10.82
N MET A 67 8.68 5.85 -10.12
CA MET A 67 9.00 7.16 -10.70
C MET A 67 10.12 7.09 -11.73
N ASN A 68 11.12 6.24 -11.55
CA ASN A 68 12.20 6.00 -12.53
C ASN A 68 11.68 5.41 -13.85
N GLN A 69 10.45 4.88 -13.88
CA GLN A 69 9.78 4.41 -15.10
C GLN A 69 8.79 5.44 -15.66
N GLY A 70 8.80 6.67 -15.13
CA GLY A 70 7.97 7.76 -15.61
C GLY A 70 6.51 7.74 -15.11
N ILE A 71 6.18 6.90 -14.14
CA ILE A 71 4.86 6.90 -13.50
C ILE A 71 4.84 8.01 -12.45
N LEU A 72 3.78 8.83 -12.46
CA LEU A 72 3.63 9.91 -11.50
C LEU A 72 3.38 9.37 -10.09
N SER A 73 3.99 10.02 -9.12
CA SER A 73 3.76 9.82 -7.68
C SER A 73 3.82 11.18 -7.00
N PRO A 74 3.17 11.39 -5.86
CA PRO A 74 3.38 12.60 -5.07
C PRO A 74 4.87 12.81 -4.83
N LYS A 75 5.35 14.05 -4.96
CA LYS A 75 6.72 14.39 -4.56
C LYS A 75 6.90 14.05 -3.09
N TYR A 76 8.07 13.58 -2.73
CA TYR A 76 8.30 13.18 -1.35
C TYR A 76 9.73 13.42 -0.88
N TYR A 77 9.87 13.54 0.40
CA TYR A 77 11.14 13.56 1.13
C TYR A 77 11.15 12.41 2.15
N HIS A 78 12.23 11.65 2.19
CA HIS A 78 12.43 10.52 3.11
C HIS A 78 13.40 10.92 4.21
N THR A 79 13.04 10.74 5.46
CA THR A 79 13.87 11.09 6.61
C THR A 79 13.74 10.08 7.75
N SER A 80 14.76 10.02 8.62
CA SER A 80 14.76 9.30 9.91
C SER A 80 14.90 10.24 11.10
N SER A 81 14.77 11.54 10.89
CA SER A 81 14.90 12.57 11.93
C SER A 81 14.13 13.83 11.56
N ASN A 82 13.99 14.73 12.51
CA ASN A 82 13.44 16.06 12.29
C ASN A 82 14.21 16.84 11.21
N ILE A 83 13.53 17.74 10.53
CA ILE A 83 14.02 18.45 9.37
C ILE A 83 14.07 19.98 9.62
N CYS A 84 14.88 20.67 8.80
CA CYS A 84 14.88 22.13 8.64
C CYS A 84 14.27 22.51 7.30
N ASN A 85 13.89 23.77 7.14
CA ASN A 85 13.19 24.27 5.95
C ASN A 85 13.89 24.00 4.60
N ASP A 86 15.21 23.85 4.60
CA ASP A 86 16.02 23.65 3.38
C ASP A 86 16.08 22.19 2.92
N HIS A 87 15.45 21.24 3.65
CA HIS A 87 15.52 19.82 3.33
C HIS A 87 14.47 19.37 2.32
N ILE A 88 13.36 20.10 2.17
CA ILE A 88 12.30 19.76 1.23
C ILE A 88 12.39 20.67 0.02
N ASP A 89 12.53 20.08 -1.16
CA ASP A 89 12.68 20.79 -2.46
C ASP A 89 11.36 21.02 -3.20
N PHE A 90 10.22 20.78 -2.55
CA PHE A 90 8.89 21.04 -3.08
C PHE A 90 8.02 21.79 -2.07
N ASN A 91 7.12 22.64 -2.60
CA ASN A 91 6.10 23.33 -1.81
C ASN A 91 4.74 22.65 -2.04
N SER A 92 3.99 22.51 -0.97
CA SER A 92 2.61 22.05 -0.99
C SER A 92 1.77 22.87 -0.01
N GLU A 93 0.48 23.05 -0.29
CA GLU A 93 -0.44 23.71 0.65
C GLU A 93 -0.64 22.84 1.90
N LYS A 94 -0.58 21.51 1.73
CA LYS A 94 -0.65 20.51 2.80
C LYS A 94 0.38 19.43 2.54
N TYR A 95 0.81 18.79 3.61
CA TYR A 95 1.74 17.67 3.55
C TYR A 95 1.11 16.42 4.16
N ILE A 96 1.49 15.26 3.62
CA ILE A 96 1.24 13.97 4.24
C ILE A 96 2.52 13.54 4.93
N VAL A 97 2.43 13.21 6.22
CA VAL A 97 3.52 12.60 6.99
C VAL A 97 3.09 11.21 7.41
N LYS A 98 3.87 10.19 7.06
CA LYS A 98 3.55 8.79 7.34
C LYS A 98 4.79 7.94 7.52
N PRO A 99 4.74 6.85 8.31
CA PRO A 99 5.80 5.87 8.38
C PRO A 99 6.11 5.28 7.00
N ASN A 100 7.38 4.99 6.74
CA ASN A 100 7.84 4.47 5.46
C ASN A 100 7.41 3.01 5.23
N SER A 101 7.46 2.18 6.28
CA SER A 101 7.21 0.73 6.22
C SER A 101 6.11 0.31 7.21
N GLN A 102 4.93 0.92 7.06
CA GLN A 102 3.73 0.57 7.85
C GLN A 102 2.49 0.50 6.97
N GLY A 103 1.55 -0.36 7.38
CA GLY A 103 0.24 -0.51 6.77
C GLY A 103 -0.86 0.28 7.50
N SER A 104 -2.10 0.13 7.02
CA SER A 104 -3.32 0.56 7.71
C SER A 104 -3.40 2.04 8.12
N SER A 105 -2.64 2.93 7.50
CA SER A 105 -2.58 4.36 7.84
C SER A 105 -2.19 4.64 9.32
N VAL A 106 -1.45 3.73 9.95
CA VAL A 106 -0.89 3.95 11.29
C VAL A 106 0.17 5.06 11.22
N GLY A 107 0.14 6.02 12.14
CA GLY A 107 1.09 7.15 12.16
C GLY A 107 0.91 8.15 11.00
N PHE A 108 -0.17 8.05 10.22
CA PHE A 108 -0.49 8.95 9.12
C PHE A 108 -1.03 10.28 9.63
N ASN A 109 -0.46 11.39 9.16
CA ASN A 109 -0.87 12.74 9.52
C ASN A 109 -1.00 13.62 8.27
N VAL A 110 -2.01 14.49 8.25
CA VAL A 110 -2.12 15.61 7.31
C VAL A 110 -1.71 16.88 8.02
N VAL A 111 -0.79 17.63 7.44
CA VAL A 111 -0.20 18.83 8.03
C VAL A 111 -0.45 20.01 7.09
N ASP A 112 -1.13 21.04 7.61
CA ASP A 112 -1.55 22.21 6.83
C ASP A 112 -0.42 23.24 6.61
N ASN A 113 0.70 23.13 7.33
CA ASN A 113 1.82 24.07 7.21
C ASN A 113 3.15 23.39 7.58
N PHE A 114 4.25 24.00 7.12
CA PHE A 114 5.59 23.48 7.36
C PHE A 114 6.00 23.45 8.84
N GLU A 115 5.50 24.38 9.63
CA GLU A 115 5.89 24.54 11.06
C GLU A 115 5.51 23.31 11.90
N ASN A 116 4.44 22.61 11.51
CA ASN A 116 3.94 21.43 12.24
C ASN A 116 4.53 20.11 11.71
N LEU A 117 5.43 20.15 10.72
CA LEU A 117 5.99 18.93 10.14
C LEU A 117 6.78 18.09 11.15
N ASN A 118 7.59 18.72 11.99
CA ASN A 118 8.42 18.02 12.97
C ASN A 118 7.58 17.28 14.02
N ASP A 119 6.48 17.85 14.47
CA ASP A 119 5.56 17.17 15.40
C ASP A 119 4.94 15.93 14.74
N ALA A 120 4.57 16.05 13.47
CA ALA A 120 4.04 14.92 12.71
C ALA A 120 5.11 13.85 12.40
N ILE A 121 6.36 14.26 12.18
CA ILE A 121 7.50 13.35 12.02
C ILE A 121 7.72 12.56 13.31
N ASP A 122 7.74 13.23 14.47
CA ASP A 122 7.93 12.58 15.78
C ASP A 122 6.83 11.52 16.02
N ILE A 123 5.56 11.85 15.73
CA ILE A 123 4.45 10.90 15.82
C ILE A 123 4.66 9.70 14.89
N ALA A 124 5.09 9.93 13.65
CA ALA A 124 5.29 8.85 12.70
C ALA A 124 6.50 7.97 13.03
N LEU A 125 7.54 8.54 13.65
CA LEU A 125 8.74 7.82 14.14
C LEU A 125 8.45 6.91 15.33
N ASP A 126 7.34 7.09 16.05
CA ASP A 126 6.88 6.13 17.07
C ASP A 126 6.50 4.77 16.47
N PHE A 127 6.23 4.72 15.16
CA PHE A 127 5.76 3.52 14.47
C PHE A 127 6.78 2.93 13.49
N ASP A 128 7.80 3.69 13.08
CA ASP A 128 8.84 3.23 12.13
C ASP A 128 10.16 3.98 12.38
N THR A 129 11.24 3.45 11.86
CA THR A 129 12.58 4.07 11.92
C THR A 129 12.78 5.18 10.90
N SER A 130 11.86 5.31 9.95
CA SER A 130 11.91 6.35 8.91
C SER A 130 10.51 6.75 8.43
N VAL A 131 10.42 7.95 7.89
CA VAL A 131 9.18 8.64 7.57
C VAL A 131 9.22 9.21 6.16
N LEU A 132 8.09 9.19 5.48
CA LEU A 132 7.86 9.94 4.24
C LEU A 132 7.07 11.21 4.54
N ILE A 133 7.52 12.31 3.95
CA ILE A 133 6.80 13.57 3.84
C ILE A 133 6.43 13.71 2.38
N GLU A 134 5.15 13.77 2.04
CA GLU A 134 4.67 13.84 0.68
C GLU A 134 3.85 15.10 0.45
N GLU A 135 3.84 15.60 -0.80
CA GLU A 135 2.85 16.59 -1.20
C GLU A 135 1.44 16.00 -1.11
N PHE A 136 0.48 16.80 -0.64
CA PHE A 136 -0.91 16.40 -0.59
C PHE A 136 -1.55 16.52 -1.99
N ILE A 137 -2.06 15.43 -2.53
CA ILE A 137 -2.83 15.43 -3.78
C ILE A 137 -4.32 15.43 -3.44
N ASP A 138 -5.01 16.55 -3.71
CA ASP A 138 -6.46 16.69 -3.48
C ASP A 138 -7.25 16.06 -4.62
N GLY A 139 -7.21 14.75 -4.69
CA GLY A 139 -7.79 13.94 -5.75
C GLY A 139 -8.68 12.80 -5.26
N ARG A 140 -9.40 12.18 -6.22
CA ARG A 140 -10.21 10.99 -5.98
C ARG A 140 -9.28 9.82 -5.65
N GLU A 141 -9.66 8.99 -4.68
CA GLU A 141 -8.90 7.79 -4.30
C GLU A 141 -9.33 6.63 -5.20
N ILE A 142 -8.38 6.06 -5.91
CA ILE A 142 -8.60 5.00 -6.90
C ILE A 142 -7.71 3.81 -6.52
N THR A 143 -8.28 2.61 -6.57
CA THR A 143 -7.51 1.39 -6.35
C THR A 143 -7.80 0.35 -7.42
N VAL A 144 -6.76 -0.37 -7.81
CA VAL A 144 -6.81 -1.42 -8.83
C VAL A 144 -6.23 -2.71 -8.25
N PRO A 145 -7.07 -3.71 -7.94
CA PRO A 145 -6.60 -5.05 -7.62
C PRO A 145 -6.11 -5.77 -8.87
N ILE A 146 -5.06 -6.55 -8.71
CA ILE A 146 -4.48 -7.43 -9.75
C ILE A 146 -4.55 -8.87 -9.26
N LEU A 147 -4.98 -9.79 -10.12
CA LEU A 147 -4.98 -11.23 -9.86
C LEU A 147 -4.34 -11.94 -11.06
N GLU A 148 -3.25 -12.69 -10.84
CA GLU A 148 -2.56 -13.46 -11.89
C GLU A 148 -2.28 -12.63 -13.16
N ASP A 149 -1.67 -11.50 -13.06
CA ASP A 149 -1.42 -10.61 -14.21
C ASP A 149 -2.69 -10.04 -14.90
N GLU A 150 -3.87 -10.14 -14.28
CA GLU A 150 -5.10 -9.58 -14.80
C GLU A 150 -5.62 -8.46 -13.90
N PRO A 151 -5.76 -7.22 -14.43
CA PRO A 151 -6.35 -6.12 -13.67
C PRO A 151 -7.85 -6.35 -13.43
N MET A 152 -8.25 -6.32 -12.16
CA MET A 152 -9.65 -6.39 -11.76
C MET A 152 -10.35 -5.04 -11.98
N PRO A 153 -11.69 -4.99 -11.87
CA PRO A 153 -12.42 -3.73 -11.92
C PRO A 153 -11.87 -2.68 -10.96
N VAL A 154 -11.66 -1.49 -11.49
CA VAL A 154 -11.19 -0.32 -10.74
C VAL A 154 -12.20 0.07 -9.68
N ILE A 155 -11.76 0.38 -8.48
CA ILE A 155 -12.63 0.85 -7.38
C ILE A 155 -12.28 2.30 -7.06
N GLU A 156 -13.29 3.13 -6.92
CA GLU A 156 -13.19 4.45 -6.32
C GLU A 156 -13.60 4.38 -4.86
N ILE A 157 -12.82 5.04 -4.01
CA ILE A 157 -13.04 5.14 -2.58
C ILE A 157 -13.43 6.59 -2.26
N GLU A 158 -14.61 6.78 -1.70
CA GLU A 158 -15.13 8.07 -1.26
C GLU A 158 -15.20 8.10 0.28
N PRO A 159 -14.13 8.50 0.99
CA PRO A 159 -14.18 8.67 2.43
C PRO A 159 -15.01 9.90 2.80
N LYS A 160 -15.91 9.79 3.80
CA LYS A 160 -16.73 10.92 4.26
C LYS A 160 -15.92 12.08 4.81
N SER A 161 -14.76 11.79 5.39
CA SER A 161 -13.82 12.79 5.91
C SER A 161 -13.02 13.51 4.81
N GLY A 162 -13.08 13.04 3.55
CA GLY A 162 -12.21 13.46 2.45
C GLY A 162 -10.81 12.82 2.48
N ILE A 163 -10.46 12.08 3.55
CA ILE A 163 -9.16 11.43 3.72
C ILE A 163 -9.38 9.96 4.06
N TYR A 164 -8.71 9.07 3.35
CA TYR A 164 -8.79 7.62 3.56
C TYR A 164 -7.81 7.17 4.65
N ASP A 165 -8.10 7.60 5.88
CA ASP A 165 -7.35 7.29 7.10
C ASP A 165 -7.78 5.95 7.74
N TYR A 166 -7.21 5.62 8.90
CA TYR A 166 -7.53 4.43 9.67
C TYR A 166 -9.03 4.30 9.98
N LYS A 167 -9.66 5.41 10.40
CA LYS A 167 -11.09 5.42 10.74
C LYS A 167 -11.94 5.15 9.51
N SER A 168 -11.62 5.78 8.40
CA SER A 168 -12.34 5.63 7.12
C SER A 168 -12.20 4.22 6.54
N LYS A 169 -11.08 3.52 6.83
CA LYS A 169 -10.82 2.14 6.40
C LYS A 169 -11.61 1.10 7.20
N TYR A 170 -11.73 1.28 8.52
CA TYR A 170 -12.20 0.22 9.42
C TYR A 170 -13.54 0.50 10.11
N THR A 171 -14.09 1.71 9.98
CA THR A 171 -15.41 2.03 10.54
C THR A 171 -16.49 1.88 9.47
N ALA A 172 -17.46 1.01 9.72
CA ALA A 172 -18.55 0.78 8.79
C ALA A 172 -19.29 2.07 8.46
N GLY A 173 -19.49 2.33 7.16
CA GLY A 173 -20.21 3.49 6.65
C GLY A 173 -19.41 4.80 6.61
N GLU A 174 -18.11 4.82 6.99
CA GLU A 174 -17.27 6.01 6.87
C GLU A 174 -16.69 6.18 5.46
N SER A 175 -16.72 5.16 4.64
CA SER A 175 -16.35 5.22 3.22
C SER A 175 -17.44 4.61 2.35
N ARG A 176 -17.60 5.16 1.15
CA ARG A 176 -18.40 4.60 0.07
C ARG A 176 -17.47 4.06 -0.99
N TYR A 177 -17.81 2.91 -1.55
CA TYR A 177 -17.03 2.25 -2.61
C TYR A 177 -17.84 2.17 -3.89
N ILE A 178 -17.26 2.58 -5.00
CA ILE A 178 -17.87 2.52 -6.33
C ILE A 178 -17.07 1.56 -7.19
N CYS A 179 -17.67 0.41 -7.51
CA CYS A 179 -17.04 -0.64 -8.31
C CYS A 179 -17.99 -1.10 -9.44
N PRO A 180 -17.66 -0.88 -10.72
CA PRO A 180 -16.48 -0.18 -11.25
C PRO A 180 -16.51 1.33 -10.96
N ALA A 181 -15.33 1.94 -10.83
CA ALA A 181 -15.17 3.39 -10.69
C ALA A 181 -15.71 4.13 -11.92
N VAL A 182 -16.29 5.31 -11.70
CA VAL A 182 -16.80 6.15 -12.79
C VAL A 182 -15.66 6.98 -13.38
N LEU A 183 -15.03 6.43 -14.41
CA LEU A 183 -13.97 7.05 -15.23
C LEU A 183 -14.39 6.97 -16.71
N ASN A 184 -13.81 7.81 -17.57
CA ASN A 184 -13.94 7.60 -19.01
C ASN A 184 -13.09 6.35 -19.41
N ASP A 185 -13.42 5.73 -20.53
CA ASP A 185 -12.83 4.45 -20.96
C ASP A 185 -11.29 4.54 -21.07
N ASP A 186 -10.76 5.64 -21.64
CA ASP A 186 -9.31 5.80 -21.80
C ASP A 186 -8.59 5.87 -20.45
N LYS A 187 -9.14 6.58 -19.47
CA LYS A 187 -8.56 6.68 -18.12
C LYS A 187 -8.73 5.38 -17.33
N TYR A 188 -9.84 4.70 -17.55
CA TYR A 188 -10.09 3.41 -16.90
C TYR A 188 -9.07 2.37 -17.34
N LEU A 189 -8.87 2.20 -18.65
CA LEU A 189 -7.88 1.30 -19.21
C LEU A 189 -6.44 1.72 -18.84
N PHE A 190 -6.15 3.03 -18.91
CA PHE A 190 -4.83 3.55 -18.55
C PHE A 190 -4.44 3.21 -17.11
N VAL A 191 -5.34 3.38 -16.12
CA VAL A 191 -5.00 3.08 -14.73
C VAL A 191 -4.85 1.59 -14.47
N GLN A 192 -5.61 0.74 -15.18
CA GLN A 192 -5.44 -0.72 -15.14
C GLN A 192 -4.08 -1.14 -15.70
N ASP A 193 -3.68 -0.62 -16.86
CA ASP A 193 -2.37 -0.90 -17.46
C ASP A 193 -1.22 -0.38 -16.59
N CYS A 194 -1.38 0.79 -15.98
CA CYS A 194 -0.43 1.36 -15.05
C CYS A 194 -0.25 0.46 -13.81
N ALA A 195 -1.35 0.02 -13.20
CA ALA A 195 -1.32 -0.87 -12.05
C ALA A 195 -0.67 -2.23 -12.36
N LEU A 196 -1.00 -2.82 -13.52
CA LEU A 196 -0.38 -4.06 -13.98
C LEU A 196 1.13 -3.88 -14.23
N SER A 197 1.53 -2.75 -14.81
CA SER A 197 2.94 -2.43 -15.03
C SER A 197 3.69 -2.32 -13.69
N ILE A 198 3.11 -1.67 -12.68
CA ILE A 198 3.69 -1.56 -11.33
C ILE A 198 3.81 -2.94 -10.68
N HIS A 199 2.75 -3.77 -10.76
CA HIS A 199 2.75 -5.14 -10.25
C HIS A 199 3.94 -5.95 -10.80
N LYS A 200 4.11 -5.92 -12.14
CA LYS A 200 5.22 -6.62 -12.84
C LYS A 200 6.59 -6.05 -12.51
N MET A 201 6.71 -4.74 -12.44
CA MET A 201 7.95 -4.02 -12.13
C MET A 201 8.50 -4.39 -10.75
N LEU A 202 7.60 -4.52 -9.78
CA LEU A 202 7.92 -4.91 -8.40
C LEU A 202 7.95 -6.42 -8.21
N LYS A 203 7.79 -7.20 -9.30
CA LYS A 203 7.81 -8.67 -9.30
C LYS A 203 6.80 -9.26 -8.32
N CYS A 204 5.65 -8.61 -8.19
CA CYS A 204 4.55 -9.17 -7.41
C CYS A 204 4.05 -10.46 -8.06
N ASP A 205 3.56 -11.37 -7.23
CA ASP A 205 3.10 -12.70 -7.65
C ASP A 205 1.70 -12.95 -7.09
N VAL A 206 0.91 -13.76 -7.77
CA VAL A 206 -0.46 -14.14 -7.47
C VAL A 206 -1.42 -12.95 -7.45
N TYR A 207 -1.24 -12.00 -6.55
CA TYR A 207 -2.13 -10.83 -6.42
C TYR A 207 -1.44 -9.62 -5.79
N SER A 208 -1.98 -8.45 -6.08
CA SER A 208 -1.66 -7.19 -5.40
C SER A 208 -2.83 -6.22 -5.49
N ARG A 209 -2.73 -5.09 -4.79
CA ARG A 209 -3.65 -3.95 -4.93
C ARG A 209 -2.85 -2.68 -5.00
N VAL A 210 -3.02 -1.92 -6.09
CA VAL A 210 -2.28 -0.69 -6.35
C VAL A 210 -3.20 0.50 -6.10
N ASP A 211 -2.75 1.43 -5.26
CA ASP A 211 -3.53 2.58 -4.81
C ASP A 211 -3.01 3.87 -5.44
N PHE A 212 -3.92 4.72 -5.92
CA PHE A 212 -3.65 5.97 -6.64
C PHE A 212 -4.49 7.13 -6.12
N LYS A 213 -4.00 8.37 -6.33
CA LYS A 213 -4.82 9.57 -6.40
C LYS A 213 -5.06 9.95 -7.85
N PHE A 214 -6.32 10.25 -8.22
CA PHE A 214 -6.68 10.79 -9.52
C PHE A 214 -7.01 12.27 -9.41
N TYR A 215 -6.13 13.11 -9.93
CA TYR A 215 -6.22 14.55 -9.86
C TYR A 215 -5.82 15.19 -11.21
N GLU A 216 -6.58 16.17 -11.69
CA GLU A 216 -6.33 16.89 -12.96
C GLU A 216 -6.00 15.96 -14.15
N ASN A 217 -6.81 14.91 -14.32
CA ASN A 217 -6.63 13.88 -15.36
C ASN A 217 -5.35 13.02 -15.25
N ASN A 218 -4.64 13.07 -14.15
CA ASN A 218 -3.45 12.26 -13.88
C ASN A 218 -3.68 11.29 -12.71
N PHE A 219 -3.03 10.13 -12.79
CA PHE A 219 -2.97 9.17 -11.67
C PHE A 219 -1.62 9.28 -11.00
N TYR A 220 -1.63 9.49 -9.69
CA TYR A 220 -0.45 9.56 -8.83
C TYR A 220 -0.39 8.29 -7.98
N PHE A 221 0.62 7.48 -8.20
CA PHE A 221 0.85 6.25 -7.43
C PHE A 221 1.08 6.57 -5.95
N LEU A 222 0.38 5.88 -5.06
CA LEU A 222 0.53 6.03 -3.61
C LEU A 222 1.33 4.88 -3.01
N GLU A 223 0.82 3.66 -3.18
CA GLU A 223 1.40 2.43 -2.62
C GLU A 223 0.87 1.19 -3.34
N ILE A 224 1.51 0.04 -3.09
CA ILE A 224 1.06 -1.27 -3.52
C ILE A 224 1.03 -2.23 -2.33
N ASN A 225 -0.04 -3.00 -2.21
CA ASN A 225 -0.23 -4.01 -1.18
C ASN A 225 -0.09 -5.41 -1.77
N THR A 226 0.84 -6.21 -1.25
CA THR A 226 1.07 -7.60 -1.68
C THR A 226 0.22 -8.62 -0.93
N LEU A 227 -0.38 -8.24 0.21
CA LEU A 227 -1.34 -9.04 0.96
C LEU A 227 -2.61 -8.21 1.26
N PRO A 228 -3.40 -7.86 0.22
CA PRO A 228 -4.63 -7.10 0.43
C PRO A 228 -5.63 -7.89 1.29
N GLY A 229 -6.45 -7.18 2.06
CA GLY A 229 -7.47 -7.81 2.89
C GLY A 229 -8.44 -8.68 2.07
N MET A 230 -8.84 -9.81 2.65
CA MET A 230 -9.70 -10.83 2.01
C MET A 230 -11.03 -11.04 2.76
N THR A 231 -11.46 -10.08 3.58
CA THR A 231 -12.78 -10.12 4.23
C THR A 231 -13.89 -9.72 3.25
N GLU A 232 -15.13 -10.02 3.59
CA GLU A 232 -16.31 -9.66 2.77
C GLU A 232 -16.41 -8.16 2.44
N THR A 233 -15.87 -7.30 3.30
CA THR A 233 -15.86 -5.85 3.12
C THR A 233 -14.59 -5.32 2.47
N SER A 234 -13.62 -6.20 2.19
CA SER A 234 -12.35 -5.81 1.58
C SER A 234 -12.49 -5.49 0.10
N LEU A 235 -11.64 -4.57 -0.38
CA LEU A 235 -11.69 -4.06 -1.77
C LEU A 235 -11.31 -5.12 -2.80
N PHE A 236 -10.36 -6.00 -2.47
CA PHE A 236 -9.94 -7.06 -3.38
C PHE A 236 -11.07 -8.06 -3.68
N PRO A 237 -11.74 -8.69 -2.69
CA PRO A 237 -12.92 -9.52 -2.94
C PRO A 237 -14.07 -8.79 -3.63
N MET A 238 -14.27 -7.50 -3.34
CA MET A 238 -15.29 -6.68 -4.01
C MET A 238 -15.06 -6.60 -5.52
N ALA A 239 -13.82 -6.30 -5.94
CA ALA A 239 -13.46 -6.26 -7.35
C ALA A 239 -13.53 -7.64 -7.99
N ALA A 240 -13.01 -8.68 -7.33
CA ALA A 240 -13.05 -10.06 -7.83
C ALA A 240 -14.49 -10.54 -8.08
N LYS A 241 -15.40 -10.28 -7.14
CA LYS A 241 -16.82 -10.59 -7.30
C LYS A 241 -17.44 -9.82 -8.48
N LYS A 242 -17.07 -8.56 -8.66
CA LYS A 242 -17.57 -7.74 -9.79
C LYS A 242 -17.00 -8.21 -11.12
N HIS A 243 -15.80 -8.78 -11.12
CA HIS A 243 -15.16 -9.39 -12.30
C HIS A 243 -15.82 -10.73 -12.69
N GLY A 244 -16.47 -11.43 -11.75
CA GLY A 244 -17.17 -12.69 -11.99
C GLY A 244 -16.63 -13.88 -11.20
N PHE A 245 -15.68 -13.66 -10.29
CA PHE A 245 -15.26 -14.68 -9.32
C PHE A 245 -16.31 -14.84 -8.21
N SER A 246 -16.51 -16.07 -7.75
CA SER A 246 -17.48 -16.41 -6.68
C SER A 246 -16.82 -16.62 -5.33
#